data_210d3264f718e2188a9c7fc9403dac2b
#
_entry.id   210d3264f718e2188a9c7fc9403dac2b
#
_cell.length_a   1.000
_cell.length_b   1.000
_cell.length_c   1.000
_cell.angle_alpha   90.00
_cell.angle_beta   90.00
_cell.angle_gamma   90.00
#
_symmetry.space_group_name_H-M   'P 1'
#
loop_
_entity.id
_entity.type
_entity.pdbx_description
1 polymer ?
#
loop_
_entity_poly.entity_id
_entity_poly.type
_entity_poly.pdbx_seq_one_letter_code
_entity_poly.pdbx_strand_id
1 'polypeptide(L)'
;VLFPVWFFQGMERMRYITILNAVAKGIFTIAIFVFVKSQSDYWKVPLLNSIGFLIAGIASLVLIYKYFKIVLTRVSKISIFKQLQDGWLIFISNITVSLYTISTTFILGLFTNNIIVGYYSAADKLINIAKSLFFPVTQTLYPYISNLASRSKKRTIDLIKKIALIFGLIGMIITISISFFAEKIIYIIVGSGFSNSIVILKIFSLLPFLIILSNT
;
A
#
# COMPACT_ATOMS: atom_id res chain seq x y z
N VAL A 1 11.59 -2.61 -10.33
CA VAL A 1 11.75 -3.29 -11.62
C VAL A 1 12.24 -4.72 -11.44
N LEU A 2 13.11 -5.02 -10.46
CA LEU A 2 13.61 -6.38 -10.21
C LEU A 2 12.53 -7.37 -9.73
N PHE A 3 11.47 -6.88 -9.07
CA PHE A 3 10.32 -7.69 -8.68
C PHE A 3 9.15 -7.42 -9.63
N PRO A 4 8.93 -8.27 -10.66
CA PRO A 4 7.96 -8.04 -11.72
C PRO A 4 6.54 -8.43 -11.28
N VAL A 5 5.95 -7.64 -10.39
CA VAL A 5 4.57 -7.81 -9.88
C VAL A 5 3.57 -7.87 -11.05
N TRP A 6 3.74 -6.98 -12.03
CA TRP A 6 2.91 -6.91 -13.24
C TRP A 6 2.82 -8.22 -14.01
N PHE A 7 3.92 -9.00 -14.03
CA PHE A 7 3.95 -10.29 -14.71
C PHE A 7 3.05 -11.31 -14.01
N PHE A 8 3.18 -11.45 -12.68
CA PHE A 8 2.35 -12.37 -11.91
C PHE A 8 0.88 -11.96 -11.88
N GLN A 9 0.59 -10.65 -11.93
CA GLN A 9 -0.76 -10.12 -12.08
C GLN A 9 -1.37 -10.49 -13.44
N GLY A 10 -0.63 -10.27 -14.53
CA GLY A 10 -1.08 -10.62 -15.88
C GLY A 10 -1.29 -12.12 -16.09
N MET A 11 -0.54 -12.96 -15.35
CA MET A 11 -0.69 -14.41 -15.38
C MET A 11 -1.72 -14.95 -14.37
N GLU A 12 -2.43 -14.05 -13.66
CA GLU A 12 -3.40 -14.38 -12.59
C GLU A 12 -2.82 -15.26 -11.46
N ARG A 13 -1.49 -15.18 -11.24
CA ARG A 13 -0.76 -15.97 -10.26
C ARG A 13 -0.39 -15.17 -9.02
N MET A 14 -1.40 -14.53 -8.39
CA MET A 14 -1.24 -13.62 -7.25
C MET A 14 -0.52 -14.24 -6.04
N ARG A 15 -0.66 -15.54 -5.83
CA ARG A 15 -0.02 -16.23 -4.70
C ARG A 15 1.50 -16.09 -4.66
N TYR A 16 2.16 -16.01 -5.83
CA TYR A 16 3.62 -15.83 -5.88
C TYR A 16 4.02 -14.44 -5.36
N ILE A 17 3.24 -13.42 -5.67
CA ILE A 17 3.46 -12.07 -5.17
C ILE A 17 3.38 -12.07 -3.64
N THR A 18 2.34 -12.70 -3.08
CA THR A 18 2.13 -12.75 -1.63
C THR A 18 3.25 -13.50 -0.93
N ILE A 19 3.63 -14.69 -1.42
CA ILE A 19 4.68 -15.50 -0.81
C ILE A 19 6.03 -14.77 -0.87
N LEU A 20 6.42 -14.23 -2.03
CA LEU A 20 7.69 -13.53 -2.19
C LEU A 20 7.78 -12.27 -1.31
N ASN A 21 6.69 -11.49 -1.24
CA ASN A 21 6.62 -10.35 -0.35
C ASN A 21 6.66 -10.75 1.14
N ALA A 22 5.97 -11.83 1.52
CA ALA A 22 6.00 -12.33 2.88
C ALA A 22 7.41 -12.80 3.29
N VAL A 23 8.09 -13.52 2.39
CA VAL A 23 9.49 -13.94 2.61
C VAL A 23 10.43 -12.73 2.72
N ALA A 24 10.31 -11.75 1.80
CA ALA A 24 11.14 -10.55 1.84
C ALA A 24 10.95 -9.77 3.14
N LYS A 25 9.70 -9.57 3.55
CA LYS A 25 9.37 -8.87 4.80
C LYS A 25 9.79 -9.67 6.03
N GLY A 26 9.66 -11.00 6.00
CA GLY A 26 10.12 -11.89 7.07
C GLY A 26 11.64 -11.80 7.27
N ILE A 27 12.41 -11.90 6.19
CA ILE A 27 13.87 -11.74 6.22
C ILE A 27 14.24 -10.35 6.77
N PHE A 28 13.61 -9.30 6.25
CA PHE A 28 13.83 -7.93 6.71
C PHE A 28 13.53 -7.77 8.21
N THR A 29 12.41 -8.30 8.69
CA THR A 29 12.02 -8.23 10.10
C THR A 29 13.03 -8.93 11.00
N ILE A 30 13.43 -10.15 10.66
CA ILE A 30 14.46 -10.89 11.42
C ILE A 30 15.78 -10.12 11.39
N ALA A 31 16.19 -9.61 10.25
CA ALA A 31 17.43 -8.87 10.10
C ALA A 31 17.46 -7.58 10.95
N ILE A 32 16.33 -6.86 11.08
CA ILE A 32 16.25 -5.70 11.97
C ILE A 32 16.56 -6.10 13.41
N PHE A 33 15.93 -7.13 13.94
CA PHE A 33 16.14 -7.56 15.33
C PHE A 33 17.58 -8.03 15.59
N VAL A 34 18.25 -8.56 14.56
CA VAL A 34 19.64 -9.04 14.69
C VAL A 34 20.64 -7.90 14.57
N PHE A 35 20.48 -6.98 13.62
CA PHE A 35 21.51 -6.00 13.23
C PHE A 35 21.26 -4.58 13.73
N VAL A 36 20.04 -4.23 14.14
CA VAL A 36 19.70 -2.89 14.65
C VAL A 36 19.58 -2.96 16.17
N LYS A 37 20.64 -2.56 16.88
CA LYS A 37 20.74 -2.64 18.34
C LYS A 37 20.75 -1.28 19.02
N SER A 38 21.10 -0.22 18.29
CA SER A 38 21.26 1.13 18.84
C SER A 38 20.62 2.19 17.94
N GLN A 39 20.41 3.38 18.47
CA GLN A 39 19.86 4.51 17.71
C GLN A 39 20.78 4.92 16.53
N SER A 40 22.09 4.72 16.64
CA SER A 40 23.04 5.00 15.56
C SER A 40 22.89 4.07 14.35
N ASP A 41 22.18 2.94 14.50
CA ASP A 41 21.99 1.93 13.45
C ASP A 41 20.81 2.24 12.51
N TYR A 42 20.17 3.42 12.63
CA TYR A 42 19.00 3.79 11.83
C TYR A 42 19.20 3.66 10.32
N TRP A 43 20.42 3.91 9.83
CA TRP A 43 20.76 3.78 8.42
C TRP A 43 20.76 2.33 7.90
N LYS A 44 20.92 1.35 8.80
CA LYS A 44 20.84 -0.08 8.44
C LYS A 44 19.42 -0.49 8.05
N VAL A 45 18.40 0.18 8.57
CA VAL A 45 17.00 -0.17 8.31
C VAL A 45 16.65 -0.08 6.82
N PRO A 46 16.87 1.05 6.11
CA PRO A 46 16.61 1.12 4.67
C PRO A 46 17.51 0.18 3.87
N LEU A 47 18.74 -0.06 4.30
CA LEU A 47 19.67 -0.98 3.65
C LEU A 47 19.15 -2.43 3.73
N LEU A 48 18.76 -2.90 4.91
CA LEU A 48 18.21 -4.24 5.12
C LEU A 48 16.88 -4.43 4.36
N ASN A 49 16.05 -3.40 4.31
CA ASN A 49 14.82 -3.42 3.52
C ASN A 49 15.12 -3.59 2.03
N SER A 50 16.10 -2.87 1.51
CA SER A 50 16.55 -2.97 0.12
C SER A 50 17.09 -4.37 -0.22
N ILE A 51 17.89 -4.96 0.67
CA ILE A 51 18.39 -6.33 0.52
C ILE A 51 17.24 -7.33 0.47
N GLY A 52 16.25 -7.21 1.34
CA GLY A 52 15.06 -8.08 1.33
C GLY A 52 14.33 -8.03 -0.01
N PHE A 53 14.13 -6.83 -0.57
CA PHE A 53 13.52 -6.68 -1.89
C PHE A 53 14.40 -7.17 -3.04
N LEU A 54 15.72 -7.04 -2.95
CA LEU A 54 16.64 -7.61 -3.94
C LEU A 54 16.57 -9.14 -3.97
N ILE A 55 16.57 -9.78 -2.81
CA ILE A 55 16.42 -11.24 -2.70
C ILE A 55 15.09 -11.69 -3.31
N ALA A 56 13.97 -11.03 -2.96
CA ALA A 56 12.67 -11.34 -3.54
C ALA A 56 12.64 -11.10 -5.06
N GLY A 57 13.30 -10.05 -5.53
CA GLY A 57 13.43 -9.75 -6.96
C GLY A 57 14.17 -10.85 -7.71
N ILE A 58 15.33 -11.26 -7.23
CA ILE A 58 16.11 -12.34 -7.82
C ILE A 58 15.33 -13.66 -7.80
N ALA A 59 14.72 -14.00 -6.65
CA ALA A 59 13.89 -15.20 -6.52
C ALA A 59 12.71 -15.18 -7.51
N SER A 60 12.08 -14.03 -7.71
CA SER A 60 10.98 -13.89 -8.67
C SER A 60 11.42 -14.12 -10.12
N LEU A 61 12.59 -13.60 -10.51
CA LEU A 61 13.16 -13.80 -11.84
C LEU A 61 13.53 -15.28 -12.08
N VAL A 62 14.11 -15.93 -11.08
CA VAL A 62 14.40 -17.37 -11.14
C VAL A 62 13.13 -18.20 -11.32
N LEU A 63 12.06 -17.85 -10.57
CA LEU A 63 10.76 -18.50 -10.71
C LEU A 63 10.18 -18.31 -12.11
N ILE A 64 10.24 -17.09 -12.66
CA ILE A 64 9.76 -16.79 -14.01
C ILE A 64 10.51 -17.63 -15.04
N TYR A 65 11.84 -17.65 -14.98
CA TYR A 65 12.65 -18.42 -15.92
C TYR A 65 12.39 -19.92 -15.82
N LYS A 66 12.34 -20.48 -14.59
CA LYS A 66 12.23 -21.93 -14.36
C LYS A 66 10.83 -22.47 -14.65
N TYR A 67 9.79 -21.78 -14.20
CA TYR A 67 8.41 -22.31 -14.28
C TYR A 67 7.63 -21.80 -15.48
N PHE A 68 7.90 -20.57 -15.94
CA PHE A 68 7.17 -20.00 -17.07
C PHE A 68 7.96 -20.08 -18.38
N LYS A 69 9.21 -20.59 -18.35
CA LYS A 69 10.07 -20.80 -19.54
C LYS A 69 10.12 -19.58 -20.48
N ILE A 70 10.10 -18.39 -19.91
CA ILE A 70 10.13 -17.16 -20.72
C ILE A 70 11.53 -16.91 -21.19
N VAL A 71 11.69 -16.77 -22.49
CA VAL A 71 12.95 -16.43 -23.14
C VAL A 71 13.03 -14.91 -23.28
N LEU A 72 14.12 -14.32 -22.81
CA LEU A 72 14.41 -12.90 -23.02
C LEU A 72 14.69 -12.67 -24.50
N THR A 73 13.75 -11.99 -25.18
CA THR A 73 13.90 -11.59 -26.57
C THR A 73 14.33 -10.14 -26.66
N ARG A 74 15.10 -9.79 -27.69
CA ARG A 74 15.44 -8.39 -27.95
C ARG A 74 14.21 -7.66 -28.45
N VAL A 75 13.79 -6.65 -27.73
CA VAL A 75 12.63 -5.81 -28.08
C VAL A 75 13.11 -4.65 -28.95
N SER A 76 12.34 -4.33 -30.00
CA SER A 76 12.65 -3.22 -30.90
C SER A 76 12.44 -1.88 -30.17
N LYS A 77 13.24 -0.86 -30.51
CA LYS A 77 13.12 0.49 -29.95
C LYS A 77 11.73 1.09 -30.21
N ILE A 78 11.11 0.75 -31.34
CA ILE A 78 9.77 1.21 -31.72
C ILE A 78 8.72 0.65 -30.74
N SER A 79 8.81 -0.63 -30.40
CA SER A 79 7.89 -1.24 -29.43
C SER A 79 8.05 -0.66 -28.02
N ILE A 80 9.29 -0.33 -27.62
CA ILE A 80 9.55 0.35 -26.34
C ILE A 80 8.89 1.73 -26.32
N PHE A 81 9.09 2.52 -27.39
CA PHE A 81 8.52 3.86 -27.47
C PHE A 81 6.98 3.84 -27.47
N LYS A 82 6.38 2.91 -28.20
CA LYS A 82 4.92 2.72 -28.19
C LYS A 82 4.40 2.39 -26.80
N GLN A 83 5.04 1.45 -26.09
CA GLN A 83 4.66 1.11 -24.70
C GLN A 83 4.78 2.30 -23.75
N LEU A 84 5.82 3.13 -23.90
CA LEU A 84 5.98 4.35 -23.12
C LEU A 84 4.87 5.37 -23.44
N GLN A 85 4.50 5.53 -24.70
CA GLN A 85 3.42 6.41 -25.11
C GLN A 85 2.05 5.94 -24.60
N ASP A 86 1.76 4.64 -24.68
CA ASP A 86 0.51 4.06 -24.18
C ASP A 86 0.41 4.16 -22.64
N GLY A 87 1.56 4.01 -21.93
CA GLY A 87 1.63 4.11 -20.48
C GLY A 87 1.72 5.54 -19.92
N TRP A 88 1.93 6.56 -20.77
CA TRP A 88 2.21 7.93 -20.34
C TRP A 88 1.11 8.55 -19.48
N LEU A 89 -0.15 8.39 -19.87
CA LEU A 89 -1.29 8.91 -19.12
C LEU A 89 -1.40 8.26 -17.73
N ILE A 90 -1.17 6.96 -17.65
CA ILE A 90 -1.18 6.21 -16.39
C ILE A 90 -0.02 6.67 -15.51
N PHE A 91 1.15 6.91 -16.10
CA PHE A 91 2.33 7.41 -15.38
C PHE A 91 2.08 8.81 -14.78
N ILE A 92 1.53 9.74 -15.55
CA ILE A 92 1.19 11.10 -15.07
C ILE A 92 0.14 11.02 -13.93
N SER A 93 -0.90 10.20 -14.11
CA SER A 93 -1.90 9.98 -13.07
C SER A 93 -1.27 9.48 -11.76
N ASN A 94 -0.40 8.48 -11.84
CA ASN A 94 0.29 7.93 -10.67
C ASN A 94 1.25 8.94 -10.01
N ILE A 95 1.96 9.76 -10.81
CA ILE A 95 2.79 10.85 -10.27
C ILE A 95 1.93 11.86 -9.52
N THR A 96 0.81 12.29 -10.11
CA THR A 96 -0.09 13.26 -9.48
C THR A 96 -0.60 12.75 -8.13
N VAL A 97 -1.05 11.50 -8.06
CA VAL A 97 -1.47 10.87 -6.80
C VAL A 97 -0.32 10.77 -5.80
N SER A 98 0.87 10.38 -6.26
CA SER A 98 2.05 10.26 -5.40
C SER A 98 2.49 11.63 -4.86
N LEU A 99 2.52 12.66 -5.70
CA LEU A 99 2.83 14.02 -5.28
C LEU A 99 1.82 14.50 -4.22
N TYR A 100 0.53 14.32 -4.45
CA TYR A 100 -0.49 14.69 -3.48
C TYR A 100 -0.29 13.98 -2.13
N THR A 101 0.00 12.69 -2.16
CA THR A 101 0.11 11.86 -0.92
C THR A 101 1.39 12.17 -0.14
N ILE A 102 2.52 12.34 -0.84
CA ILE A 102 3.82 12.57 -0.20
C ILE A 102 4.02 14.03 0.19
N SER A 103 3.44 14.96 -0.60
CA SER A 103 3.61 16.40 -0.39
C SER A 103 3.16 16.87 0.98
N THR A 104 2.13 16.25 1.57
CA THR A 104 1.65 16.64 2.89
C THR A 104 2.74 16.52 3.96
N THR A 105 3.45 15.39 4.01
CA THR A 105 4.56 15.18 4.95
C THR A 105 5.74 16.09 4.63
N PHE A 106 6.05 16.29 3.35
CA PHE A 106 7.13 17.16 2.90
C PHE A 106 6.86 18.63 3.25
N ILE A 107 5.66 19.13 2.92
CA ILE A 107 5.25 20.51 3.24
C ILE A 107 5.27 20.73 4.75
N LEU A 108 4.73 19.77 5.53
CA LEU A 108 4.78 19.85 6.98
C LEU A 108 6.23 19.98 7.48
N GLY A 109 7.16 19.22 6.91
CA GLY A 109 8.58 19.28 7.25
C GLY A 109 9.27 20.60 6.90
N LEU A 110 8.82 21.31 5.84
CA LEU A 110 9.33 22.63 5.49
C LEU A 110 8.90 23.72 6.47
N PHE A 111 7.68 23.63 7.02
CA PHE A 111 7.10 24.66 7.89
C PHE A 111 7.17 24.33 9.39
N THR A 112 7.62 23.14 9.76
CA THR A 112 7.71 22.68 11.14
C THR A 112 9.06 22.03 11.43
N ASN A 113 9.14 21.29 12.54
CA ASN A 113 10.34 20.56 12.93
C ASN A 113 10.14 19.04 12.78
N ASN A 114 11.25 18.29 12.83
CA ASN A 114 11.25 16.83 12.68
C ASN A 114 10.39 16.11 13.74
N ILE A 115 10.20 16.69 14.90
CA ILE A 115 9.39 16.12 15.98
C ILE A 115 7.91 16.12 15.59
N ILE A 116 7.41 17.24 15.05
CA ILE A 116 6.02 17.36 14.58
C ILE A 116 5.77 16.45 13.38
N VAL A 117 6.72 16.38 12.44
CA VAL A 117 6.67 15.43 11.32
C VAL A 117 6.62 13.99 11.83
N GLY A 118 7.36 13.68 12.90
CA GLY A 118 7.34 12.38 13.56
C GLY A 118 5.96 12.03 14.12
N TYR A 119 5.30 12.96 14.82
CA TYR A 119 3.96 12.75 15.36
C TYR A 119 2.92 12.54 14.25
N TYR A 120 2.99 13.34 13.20
CA TYR A 120 2.12 13.21 12.03
C TYR A 120 2.31 11.87 11.34
N SER A 121 3.56 11.50 11.05
CA SER A 121 3.89 10.26 10.33
C SER A 121 3.52 9.01 11.12
N ALA A 122 3.60 9.04 12.45
CA ALA A 122 3.16 7.95 13.29
C ALA A 122 1.64 7.72 13.17
N ALA A 123 0.85 8.78 13.27
CA ALA A 123 -0.61 8.72 13.10
C ALA A 123 -1.00 8.29 11.67
N ASP A 124 -0.35 8.85 10.64
CA ASP A 124 -0.60 8.51 9.24
C ASP A 124 -0.30 7.03 8.94
N LYS A 125 0.79 6.47 9.48
CA LYS A 125 1.10 5.04 9.36
C LYS A 125 0.00 4.15 9.92
N LEU A 126 -0.52 4.47 11.10
CA LEU A 126 -1.58 3.69 11.74
C LEU A 126 -2.89 3.72 10.93
N ILE A 127 -3.25 4.88 10.41
CA ILE A 127 -4.42 5.02 9.54
C ILE A 127 -4.22 4.29 8.20
N ASN A 128 -3.02 4.33 7.63
CA ASN A 128 -2.72 3.62 6.39
C ASN A 128 -2.82 2.10 6.57
N ILE A 129 -2.50 1.56 7.75
CA ILE A 129 -2.76 0.14 8.08
C ILE A 129 -4.27 -0.14 8.02
N ALA A 130 -5.11 0.68 8.65
CA ALA A 130 -6.55 0.51 8.62
C ALA A 130 -7.12 0.60 7.19
N LYS A 131 -6.66 1.56 6.39
CA LYS A 131 -7.05 1.68 4.96
C LYS A 131 -6.64 0.47 4.14
N SER A 132 -5.45 -0.11 4.41
CA SER A 132 -4.92 -1.23 3.65
C SER A 132 -5.75 -2.52 3.77
N LEU A 133 -6.60 -2.64 4.79
CA LEU A 133 -7.51 -3.78 4.95
C LEU A 133 -8.56 -3.85 3.84
N PHE A 134 -8.95 -2.72 3.28
CA PHE A 134 -9.97 -2.66 2.22
C PHE A 134 -9.42 -2.90 0.82
N PHE A 135 -8.13 -2.68 0.61
CA PHE A 135 -7.52 -2.78 -0.71
C PHE A 135 -7.66 -4.17 -1.37
N PRO A 136 -7.43 -5.32 -0.69
CA PRO A 136 -7.62 -6.63 -1.30
C PRO A 136 -9.07 -6.90 -1.69
N VAL A 137 -10.01 -6.38 -0.90
CA VAL A 137 -11.44 -6.59 -1.15
C VAL A 137 -11.89 -5.80 -2.37
N THR A 138 -11.50 -4.54 -2.50
CA THR A 138 -11.80 -3.72 -3.69
C THR A 138 -11.17 -4.31 -4.95
N GLN A 139 -9.93 -4.78 -4.89
CA GLN A 139 -9.28 -5.45 -6.02
C GLN A 139 -10.01 -6.72 -6.49
N THR A 140 -10.58 -7.48 -5.56
CA THR A 140 -11.34 -8.69 -5.89
C THR A 140 -12.72 -8.38 -6.46
N LEU A 141 -13.36 -7.32 -5.97
CA LEU A 141 -14.69 -6.90 -6.40
C LEU A 141 -14.69 -6.23 -7.79
N TYR A 142 -13.63 -5.54 -8.14
CA TYR A 142 -13.55 -4.78 -9.39
C TYR A 142 -13.83 -5.61 -10.65
N PRO A 143 -13.20 -6.77 -10.89
CA PRO A 143 -13.48 -7.60 -12.06
C PRO A 143 -14.93 -8.12 -12.08
N TYR A 144 -15.45 -8.48 -10.90
CA TYR A 144 -16.82 -8.97 -10.76
C TYR A 144 -17.85 -7.89 -11.11
N ILE A 145 -17.67 -6.67 -10.59
CA ILE A 145 -18.53 -5.51 -10.89
C ILE A 145 -18.46 -5.16 -12.38
N SER A 146 -17.26 -5.14 -12.96
CA SER A 146 -17.05 -4.85 -14.37
C SER A 146 -17.76 -5.86 -15.29
N ASN A 147 -17.68 -7.16 -14.96
CA ASN A 147 -18.39 -8.21 -15.71
C ASN A 147 -19.90 -8.10 -15.53
N LEU A 148 -20.38 -7.79 -14.35
CA LEU A 148 -21.82 -7.60 -14.10
C LEU A 148 -22.37 -6.37 -14.82
N ALA A 149 -21.59 -5.29 -14.90
CA ALA A 149 -21.95 -4.04 -15.59
C ALA A 149 -22.18 -4.25 -17.07
N SER A 150 -21.42 -5.13 -17.72
CA SER A 150 -21.63 -5.48 -19.13
C SER A 150 -22.92 -6.28 -19.38
N ARG A 151 -23.46 -6.95 -18.33
CA ARG A 151 -24.65 -7.79 -18.45
C ARG A 151 -25.94 -7.10 -18.00
N SER A 152 -25.91 -6.33 -16.93
CA SER A 152 -27.10 -5.70 -16.34
C SER A 152 -26.77 -4.49 -15.47
N LYS A 153 -27.01 -3.30 -16.00
CA LYS A 153 -26.81 -2.03 -15.26
C LYS A 153 -27.58 -1.96 -13.94
N LYS A 154 -28.83 -2.45 -13.92
CA LYS A 154 -29.66 -2.42 -12.68
C LYS A 154 -29.03 -3.25 -11.58
N ARG A 155 -28.67 -4.51 -11.84
CA ARG A 155 -28.05 -5.41 -10.86
C ARG A 155 -26.70 -4.87 -10.38
N THR A 156 -25.94 -4.22 -11.25
CA THR A 156 -24.66 -3.58 -10.88
C THR A 156 -24.88 -2.46 -9.88
N ILE A 157 -25.84 -1.57 -10.13
CA ILE A 157 -26.17 -0.46 -9.22
C ILE A 157 -26.63 -1.00 -7.85
N ASP A 158 -27.49 -2.01 -7.85
CA ASP A 158 -27.98 -2.62 -6.61
C ASP A 158 -26.84 -3.27 -5.80
N LEU A 159 -25.91 -3.94 -6.50
CA LEU A 159 -24.72 -4.51 -5.88
C LEU A 159 -23.79 -3.42 -5.29
N ILE A 160 -23.52 -2.36 -6.05
CA ILE A 160 -22.67 -1.24 -5.59
C ILE A 160 -23.29 -0.60 -4.34
N LYS A 161 -24.60 -0.33 -4.34
CA LYS A 161 -25.30 0.22 -3.16
C LYS A 161 -25.16 -0.69 -1.93
N LYS A 162 -25.28 -2.00 -2.10
CA LYS A 162 -25.14 -2.97 -1.02
C LYS A 162 -23.70 -3.00 -0.48
N ILE A 163 -22.70 -2.98 -1.38
CA ILE A 163 -21.27 -2.93 -1.02
C ILE A 163 -20.98 -1.62 -0.29
N ALA A 164 -21.46 -0.48 -0.80
CA ALA A 164 -21.28 0.83 -0.19
C ALA A 164 -21.86 0.87 1.24
N LEU A 165 -23.03 0.29 1.44
CA LEU A 165 -23.66 0.23 2.76
C LEU A 165 -22.84 -0.63 3.74
N ILE A 166 -22.45 -1.84 3.32
CA ILE A 166 -21.66 -2.75 4.16
C ILE A 166 -20.30 -2.12 4.51
N PHE A 167 -19.61 -1.58 3.51
CA PHE A 167 -18.31 -0.95 3.70
C PHE A 167 -18.41 0.33 4.53
N GLY A 168 -19.47 1.12 4.32
CA GLY A 168 -19.75 2.29 5.12
C GLY A 168 -19.95 1.95 6.61
N LEU A 169 -20.71 0.89 6.91
CA LEU A 169 -20.89 0.41 8.29
C LEU A 169 -19.56 -0.08 8.90
N ILE A 170 -18.78 -0.87 8.16
CA ILE A 170 -17.46 -1.34 8.62
C ILE A 170 -16.52 -0.14 8.83
N GLY A 171 -16.48 0.82 7.89
CA GLY A 171 -15.68 2.03 8.01
C GLY A 171 -16.07 2.87 9.22
N MET A 172 -17.36 2.97 9.52
CA MET A 172 -17.86 3.68 10.71
C MET A 172 -17.41 2.98 12.01
N ILE A 173 -17.52 1.65 12.07
CA ILE A 173 -17.06 0.86 13.22
C ILE A 173 -15.55 1.07 13.44
N ILE A 174 -14.75 1.01 12.37
CA ILE A 174 -13.30 1.23 12.43
C ILE A 174 -13.00 2.66 12.91
N THR A 175 -13.68 3.67 12.36
CA THR A 175 -13.54 5.06 12.77
C THR A 175 -13.80 5.25 14.27
N ILE A 176 -14.93 4.75 14.77
CA ILE A 176 -15.30 4.81 16.18
C ILE A 176 -14.27 4.08 17.04
N SER A 177 -13.88 2.88 16.63
CA SER A 177 -12.88 2.06 17.35
C SER A 177 -11.53 2.76 17.45
N ILE A 178 -11.00 3.29 16.33
CA ILE A 178 -9.73 4.01 16.33
C ILE A 178 -9.83 5.28 17.18
N SER A 179 -10.91 6.06 17.05
CA SER A 179 -11.09 7.28 17.83
C SER A 179 -11.16 7.02 19.33
N PHE A 180 -11.89 5.97 19.74
CA PHE A 180 -12.03 5.59 21.14
C PHE A 180 -10.74 5.02 21.74
N PHE A 181 -10.05 4.16 21.01
CA PHE A 181 -8.82 3.50 21.47
C PHE A 181 -7.54 4.23 21.04
N ALA A 182 -7.61 5.45 20.47
CA ALA A 182 -6.46 6.18 19.93
C ALA A 182 -5.29 6.28 20.92
N GLU A 183 -5.58 6.55 22.19
CA GLU A 183 -4.56 6.66 23.24
C GLU A 183 -3.85 5.31 23.46
N LYS A 184 -4.62 4.25 23.65
CA LYS A 184 -4.05 2.89 23.85
C LYS A 184 -3.25 2.43 22.63
N ILE A 185 -3.74 2.71 21.42
CA ILE A 185 -3.07 2.36 20.17
C ILE A 185 -1.71 3.06 20.09
N ILE A 186 -1.65 4.37 20.35
CA ILE A 186 -0.39 5.12 20.33
C ILE A 186 0.57 4.59 21.40
N TYR A 187 0.15 4.43 22.65
CA TYR A 187 1.03 3.97 23.71
C TYR A 187 1.60 2.56 23.49
N ILE A 188 0.78 1.64 22.96
CA ILE A 188 1.21 0.25 22.74
C ILE A 188 2.10 0.13 21.50
N ILE A 189 1.76 0.80 20.39
CA ILE A 189 2.44 0.59 19.11
C ILE A 189 3.62 1.53 18.91
N VAL A 190 3.48 2.79 19.32
CA VAL A 190 4.48 3.84 19.05
C VAL A 190 5.27 4.22 20.29
N GLY A 191 4.64 4.19 21.45
CA GLY A 191 5.26 4.50 22.73
C GLY A 191 4.82 5.84 23.33
N SER A 192 5.17 6.06 24.62
CA SER A 192 4.73 7.22 25.42
C SER A 192 5.24 8.58 24.91
N GLY A 193 6.37 8.60 24.19
CA GLY A 193 6.91 9.84 23.58
C GLY A 193 6.06 10.46 22.47
N PHE A 194 5.01 9.77 22.01
CA PHE A 194 4.17 10.19 20.89
C PHE A 194 2.76 10.62 21.31
N SER A 195 2.57 11.13 22.53
CA SER A 195 1.26 11.56 23.04
C SER A 195 0.54 12.60 22.13
N ASN A 196 1.29 13.50 21.47
CA ASN A 196 0.71 14.47 20.53
C ASN A 196 0.14 13.82 19.25
N SER A 197 0.56 12.62 18.91
CA SER A 197 0.00 11.84 17.79
C SER A 197 -1.44 11.37 18.06
N ILE A 198 -1.88 11.35 19.33
CA ILE A 198 -3.24 10.90 19.71
C ILE A 198 -4.30 11.81 19.07
N VAL A 199 -4.11 13.11 19.16
CA VAL A 199 -5.03 14.10 18.57
C VAL A 199 -5.09 13.95 17.06
N ILE A 200 -3.92 13.80 16.42
CA ILE A 200 -3.82 13.61 14.98
C ILE A 200 -4.50 12.28 14.57
N LEU A 201 -4.30 11.21 15.31
CA LEU A 201 -4.92 9.92 15.04
C LEU A 201 -6.44 9.99 15.18
N LYS A 202 -6.98 10.71 16.17
CA LYS A 202 -8.42 10.93 16.31
C LYS A 202 -9.00 11.69 15.12
N ILE A 203 -8.33 12.72 14.63
CA ILE A 203 -8.76 13.44 13.42
C ILE A 203 -8.72 12.52 12.20
N PHE A 204 -7.64 11.77 12.05
CA PHE A 204 -7.44 10.85 10.92
C PHE A 204 -8.37 9.63 10.96
N SER A 205 -8.93 9.29 12.11
CA SER A 205 -9.87 8.17 12.24
C SER A 205 -11.09 8.29 11.32
N LEU A 206 -11.44 9.50 10.87
CA LEU A 206 -12.50 9.74 9.89
C LEU A 206 -12.14 9.29 8.46
N LEU A 207 -10.84 9.24 8.13
CA LEU A 207 -10.38 8.95 6.77
C LEU A 207 -10.81 7.56 6.24
N PRO A 208 -10.74 6.44 7.01
CA PRO A 208 -11.21 5.15 6.54
C PRO A 208 -12.66 5.19 6.06
N PHE A 209 -13.55 5.83 6.81
CA PHE A 209 -14.95 5.98 6.44
C PHE A 209 -15.12 6.80 5.15
N LEU A 210 -14.46 7.96 5.05
CA LEU A 210 -14.55 8.84 3.87
C LEU A 210 -13.98 8.19 2.61
N ILE A 211 -12.84 7.50 2.72
CA ILE A 211 -12.20 6.82 1.58
C ILE A 211 -13.05 5.67 1.08
N ILE A 212 -13.68 4.93 1.97
CA ILE A 212 -14.59 3.84 1.59
C ILE A 212 -15.77 4.40 0.78
N LEU A 213 -16.36 5.50 1.23
CA LEU A 213 -17.45 6.15 0.50
C LEU A 213 -17.01 6.70 -0.86
N SER A 214 -15.75 7.15 -1.00
CA SER A 214 -15.25 7.68 -2.27
C SER A 214 -14.86 6.61 -3.28
N ASN A 215 -14.59 5.37 -2.84
CA ASN A 215 -14.16 4.26 -3.70
C ASN A 215 -15.30 3.31 -4.09
N THR A 216 -16.52 3.57 -3.63
CA THR A 216 -17.75 2.83 -4.00
C THR A 216 -18.58 3.61 -5.00
#